data_20eae19ac94de6e88d80f19386020531
#
_entry.id   20eae19ac94de6e88d80f19386020531
#
_cell.length_a   1.000
_cell.length_b   1.000
_cell.length_c   1.000
_cell.angle_alpha   90.00
_cell.angle_beta   90.00
_cell.angle_gamma   90.00
#
_symmetry.space_group_name_H-M   'P 1'
#
loop_
_entity.id
_entity.type
_entity.pdbx_description
1 polymer ?
#
loop_
_entity_poly.entity_id
_entity_poly.type
_entity_poly.pdbx_seq_one_letter_code
_entity_poly.pdbx_strand_id
1 'polypeptide(L)'
;SKDIQLYAFDKYAPILDRLDELGTVKCSDCAEVVEKSEYVFLAIKPQQLDEVLDEIAPAVTKDTVIVSICAGITDDYIAKKTVAGAKVVLVMPNTPLLLGEGATALSRSDSVTDEEFELVCNIFGSCGMYAVISKDKMKEIIAINGSSPAFIYLYAQAFVEYAKSVDIDETVARDLFAKSLIGSAKMITDSGKSLDELIEMVSSKGGTTIAGLEKLREGGLPKAVEDCCKACTKRAYELSK
;
A
#
# COMPACT_ATOMS: atom_id res chain seq x y z
N SER A 1 -24.32 -1.37 12.86
CA SER A 1 -22.90 -1.75 13.03
C SER A 1 -22.85 -2.99 13.89
N LYS A 2 -22.24 -4.08 13.41
CA LYS A 2 -21.85 -5.18 14.30
C LYS A 2 -20.74 -4.61 15.20
N ASP A 3 -20.83 -4.85 16.51
CA ASP A 3 -19.74 -4.51 17.41
C ASP A 3 -18.53 -5.37 17.02
N ILE A 4 -17.44 -4.74 16.56
CA ILE A 4 -16.20 -5.42 16.19
C ILE A 4 -15.32 -5.39 17.43
N GLN A 5 -14.95 -6.58 17.93
CA GLN A 5 -13.95 -6.71 18.98
C GLN A 5 -12.56 -6.85 18.34
N LEU A 6 -11.62 -6.06 18.82
CA LEU A 6 -10.23 -6.12 18.36
C LEU A 6 -9.38 -6.90 19.36
N TYR A 7 -8.55 -7.81 18.83
CA TYR A 7 -7.52 -8.56 19.56
C TYR A 7 -6.17 -8.25 18.93
N ALA A 8 -5.13 -8.08 19.74
CA ALA A 8 -3.81 -7.79 19.22
C ALA A 8 -2.70 -8.41 20.06
N PHE A 9 -1.63 -8.77 19.35
CA PHE A 9 -0.35 -9.13 19.93
C PHE A 9 0.78 -8.43 19.17
N ASP A 10 1.76 -7.91 19.87
CA ASP A 10 3.03 -7.43 19.32
C ASP A 10 4.15 -7.75 20.32
N LYS A 11 5.31 -8.17 19.81
CA LYS A 11 6.50 -8.43 20.63
C LYS A 11 7.03 -7.16 21.33
N TYR A 12 6.68 -5.99 20.80
CA TYR A 12 7.02 -4.69 21.38
C TYR A 12 5.82 -4.11 22.13
N ALA A 13 5.72 -4.45 23.40
CA ALA A 13 4.58 -4.10 24.27
C ALA A 13 4.12 -2.62 24.22
N PRO A 14 4.99 -1.59 24.08
CA PRO A 14 4.54 -0.19 23.98
C PRO A 14 3.61 0.11 22.80
N ILE A 15 3.62 -0.71 21.73
CA ILE A 15 2.66 -0.57 20.64
C ILE A 15 1.25 -0.95 21.11
N LEU A 16 1.14 -2.01 21.90
CA LEU A 16 -0.15 -2.49 22.43
C LEU A 16 -0.80 -1.45 23.35
N ASP A 17 0.02 -0.72 24.12
CA ASP A 17 -0.50 0.33 25.02
C ASP A 17 -1.20 1.46 24.25
N ARG A 18 -0.74 1.75 23.02
CA ARG A 18 -1.37 2.76 22.15
C ARG A 18 -2.72 2.30 21.58
N LEU A 19 -3.01 1.00 21.61
CA LEU A 19 -4.27 0.44 21.12
C LEU A 19 -5.35 0.34 22.22
N ASP A 20 -5.00 0.63 23.49
CA ASP A 20 -5.95 0.58 24.60
C ASP A 20 -7.13 1.54 24.40
N GLU A 21 -6.88 2.73 23.84
CA GLU A 21 -7.91 3.73 23.53
C GLU A 21 -8.96 3.23 22.52
N LEU A 22 -8.61 2.22 21.71
CA LEU A 22 -9.49 1.58 20.75
C LEU A 22 -10.28 0.39 21.34
N GLY A 23 -10.14 0.12 22.64
CA GLY A 23 -10.77 -1.03 23.29
C GLY A 23 -10.19 -2.38 22.84
N THR A 24 -8.93 -2.40 22.40
CA THR A 24 -8.25 -3.61 21.92
C THR A 24 -7.90 -4.52 23.09
N VAL A 25 -8.23 -5.79 22.98
CA VAL A 25 -7.84 -6.83 23.93
C VAL A 25 -6.42 -7.31 23.60
N LYS A 26 -5.50 -7.16 24.54
CA LYS A 26 -4.13 -7.67 24.40
C LYS A 26 -4.10 -9.18 24.60
N CYS A 27 -3.48 -9.89 23.67
CA CYS A 27 -3.25 -11.32 23.76
C CYS A 27 -1.81 -11.62 24.20
N SER A 28 -1.58 -12.82 24.70
CA SER A 28 -0.26 -13.27 25.18
C SER A 28 0.69 -13.66 24.06
N ASP A 29 0.15 -14.10 22.91
CA ASP A 29 0.88 -14.59 21.75
C ASP A 29 0.03 -14.50 20.46
N CYS A 30 0.63 -14.87 19.32
CA CYS A 30 -0.07 -14.85 18.04
C CYS A 30 -1.16 -15.91 17.94
N ALA A 31 -0.98 -17.07 18.57
CA ALA A 31 -1.96 -18.16 18.52
C ALA A 31 -3.26 -17.76 19.22
N GLU A 32 -3.18 -17.09 20.38
CA GLU A 32 -4.34 -16.58 21.11
C GLU A 32 -5.13 -15.55 20.27
N VAL A 33 -4.44 -14.71 19.46
CA VAL A 33 -5.12 -13.79 18.53
C VAL A 33 -5.96 -14.58 17.52
N VAL A 34 -5.39 -15.64 16.95
CA VAL A 34 -6.09 -16.47 15.95
C VAL A 34 -7.28 -17.19 16.56
N GLU A 35 -7.14 -17.78 17.75
CA GLU A 35 -8.21 -18.50 18.44
C GLU A 35 -9.44 -17.62 18.74
N LYS A 36 -9.21 -16.30 18.94
CA LYS A 36 -10.27 -15.34 19.29
C LYS A 36 -10.81 -14.55 18.09
N SER A 37 -10.26 -14.74 16.88
CA SER A 37 -10.55 -13.90 15.74
C SER A 37 -11.07 -14.68 14.54
N GLU A 38 -12.10 -14.15 13.87
CA GLU A 38 -12.55 -14.65 12.57
C GLU A 38 -11.63 -14.14 11.43
N TYR A 39 -11.11 -12.91 11.58
CA TYR A 39 -10.19 -12.26 10.62
C TYR A 39 -8.86 -11.95 11.30
N VAL A 40 -7.79 -12.48 10.75
CA VAL A 40 -6.43 -12.35 11.30
C VAL A 40 -5.56 -11.53 10.38
N PHE A 41 -5.18 -10.34 10.81
CA PHE A 41 -4.34 -9.42 10.03
C PHE A 41 -2.85 -9.67 10.32
N LEU A 42 -2.10 -10.10 9.31
CA LEU A 42 -0.65 -10.25 9.40
C LEU A 42 0.01 -8.91 9.03
N ALA A 43 0.13 -8.03 10.03
CA ALA A 43 0.74 -6.70 9.92
C ALA A 43 2.21 -6.71 10.38
N ILE A 44 2.99 -7.62 9.83
CA ILE A 44 4.38 -7.90 10.21
C ILE A 44 5.33 -7.73 9.02
N LYS A 45 6.63 -7.65 9.29
CA LYS A 45 7.64 -7.62 8.22
C LYS A 45 7.72 -9.00 7.54
N PRO A 46 7.92 -9.07 6.20
CA PRO A 46 8.01 -10.35 5.48
C PRO A 46 9.05 -11.32 6.04
N GLN A 47 10.12 -10.81 6.68
CA GLN A 47 11.18 -11.61 7.30
C GLN A 47 10.72 -12.38 8.54
N GLN A 48 9.65 -11.90 9.21
CA GLN A 48 9.10 -12.51 10.42
C GLN A 48 7.97 -13.50 10.09
N LEU A 49 7.54 -13.55 8.83
CA LEU A 49 6.33 -14.27 8.42
C LEU A 49 6.42 -15.77 8.72
N ASP A 50 7.56 -16.42 8.45
CA ASP A 50 7.70 -17.86 8.67
C ASP A 50 7.52 -18.24 10.12
N GLU A 51 8.16 -17.50 11.03
CA GLU A 51 8.05 -17.71 12.47
C GLU A 51 6.60 -17.54 12.94
N VAL A 52 5.93 -16.46 12.47
CA VAL A 52 4.54 -16.21 12.85
C VAL A 52 3.60 -17.26 12.26
N LEU A 53 3.77 -17.66 11.00
CA LEU A 53 2.93 -18.69 10.39
C LEU A 53 3.11 -20.05 11.09
N ASP A 54 4.34 -20.42 11.48
CA ASP A 54 4.62 -21.66 12.21
C ASP A 54 3.98 -21.62 13.62
N GLU A 55 3.96 -20.44 14.29
CA GLU A 55 3.31 -20.24 15.59
C GLU A 55 1.79 -20.33 15.50
N ILE A 56 1.16 -19.73 14.49
CA ILE A 56 -0.29 -19.68 14.37
C ILE A 56 -0.92 -20.90 13.70
N ALA A 57 -0.13 -21.69 12.93
CA ALA A 57 -0.65 -22.81 12.16
C ALA A 57 -1.53 -23.79 12.95
N PRO A 58 -1.23 -24.15 14.21
CA PRO A 58 -2.09 -25.05 15.00
C PRO A 58 -3.46 -24.48 15.32
N ALA A 59 -3.59 -23.13 15.38
CA ALA A 59 -4.85 -22.43 15.74
C ALA A 59 -5.67 -22.04 14.49
N VAL A 60 -5.05 -21.99 13.30
CA VAL A 60 -5.76 -21.63 12.05
C VAL A 60 -6.70 -22.75 11.63
N THR A 61 -7.94 -22.39 11.36
CA THR A 61 -8.98 -23.30 10.86
C THR A 61 -9.39 -22.91 9.43
N LYS A 62 -10.25 -23.70 8.81
CA LYS A 62 -10.84 -23.38 7.51
C LYS A 62 -11.80 -22.18 7.54
N ASP A 63 -12.24 -21.78 8.71
CA ASP A 63 -13.13 -20.63 8.90
C ASP A 63 -12.35 -19.34 9.15
N THR A 64 -11.06 -19.44 9.51
CA THR A 64 -10.18 -18.29 9.73
C THR A 64 -9.84 -17.61 8.41
N VAL A 65 -10.12 -16.30 8.29
CA VAL A 65 -9.71 -15.47 7.16
C VAL A 65 -8.40 -14.78 7.48
N ILE A 66 -7.34 -15.15 6.79
CA ILE A 66 -6.01 -14.53 6.94
C ILE A 66 -5.89 -13.35 5.98
N VAL A 67 -5.67 -12.15 6.51
CA VAL A 67 -5.48 -10.92 5.75
C VAL A 67 -4.01 -10.53 5.83
N SER A 68 -3.25 -10.68 4.75
CA SER A 68 -1.81 -10.42 4.73
C SER A 68 -1.50 -9.09 4.03
N ILE A 69 -0.84 -8.17 4.74
CA ILE A 69 -0.25 -6.96 4.15
C ILE A 69 1.26 -7.13 3.85
N CYS A 70 1.77 -8.34 3.92
CA CYS A 70 3.18 -8.66 3.67
C CYS A 70 3.49 -8.62 2.18
N ALA A 71 4.36 -7.71 1.76
CA ALA A 71 4.77 -7.57 0.36
C ALA A 71 5.47 -8.84 -0.18
N GLY A 72 5.11 -9.26 -1.40
CA GLY A 72 5.75 -10.38 -2.09
C GLY A 72 5.29 -11.78 -1.68
N ILE A 73 4.40 -11.90 -0.69
CA ILE A 73 3.90 -13.19 -0.20
C ILE A 73 2.69 -13.63 -1.02
N THR A 74 2.57 -14.95 -1.24
CA THR A 74 1.44 -15.55 -1.97
C THR A 74 0.43 -16.21 -1.04
N ASP A 75 -0.81 -16.31 -1.49
CA ASP A 75 -1.88 -17.06 -0.81
C ASP A 75 -1.52 -18.55 -0.66
N ASP A 76 -0.94 -19.14 -1.72
CA ASP A 76 -0.48 -20.54 -1.71
C ASP A 76 0.60 -20.78 -0.65
N TYR A 77 1.51 -19.82 -0.45
CA TYR A 77 2.54 -19.96 0.57
C TYR A 77 1.94 -19.97 1.98
N ILE A 78 1.01 -19.05 2.26
CA ILE A 78 0.31 -18.99 3.55
C ILE A 78 -0.50 -20.28 3.78
N ALA A 79 -1.25 -20.73 2.77
CA ALA A 79 -2.04 -21.96 2.85
C ALA A 79 -1.16 -23.21 3.10
N LYS A 80 0.01 -23.28 2.46
CA LYS A 80 0.97 -24.38 2.68
C LYS A 80 1.54 -24.42 4.10
N LYS A 81 1.71 -23.25 4.70
CA LYS A 81 2.28 -23.08 6.05
C LYS A 81 1.23 -23.24 7.16
N THR A 82 -0.04 -23.09 6.87
CA THR A 82 -1.13 -23.12 7.86
C THR A 82 -2.04 -24.34 7.61
N VAL A 83 -3.13 -24.15 6.89
CA VAL A 83 -4.08 -25.21 6.58
C VAL A 83 -4.37 -25.25 5.07
N ALA A 84 -4.42 -26.43 4.50
CA ALA A 84 -4.72 -26.60 3.07
C ALA A 84 -6.12 -26.00 2.75
N GLY A 85 -6.17 -25.10 1.76
CA GLY A 85 -7.35 -24.38 1.38
C GLY A 85 -7.69 -23.21 2.32
N ALA A 86 -6.71 -22.68 3.07
CA ALA A 86 -6.87 -21.49 3.89
C ALA A 86 -7.51 -20.34 3.12
N LYS A 87 -8.36 -19.59 3.80
CA LYS A 87 -8.93 -18.35 3.29
C LYS A 87 -7.90 -17.24 3.44
N VAL A 88 -7.37 -16.74 2.32
CA VAL A 88 -6.33 -15.72 2.32
C VAL A 88 -6.75 -14.53 1.47
N VAL A 89 -6.69 -13.34 2.07
CA VAL A 89 -6.80 -12.06 1.37
C VAL A 89 -5.42 -11.40 1.35
N LEU A 90 -4.90 -11.16 0.15
CA LEU A 90 -3.66 -10.42 -0.07
C LEU A 90 -3.99 -8.95 -0.22
N VAL A 91 -3.29 -8.11 0.51
CA VAL A 91 -3.53 -6.67 0.54
C VAL A 91 -2.21 -5.93 0.38
N MET A 92 -2.17 -4.99 -0.56
CA MET A 92 -1.05 -4.10 -0.77
C MET A 92 -1.51 -2.66 -0.51
N PRO A 93 -1.46 -2.19 0.74
CA PRO A 93 -1.75 -0.81 1.09
C PRO A 93 -0.52 0.08 0.89
N ASN A 94 -0.70 1.38 1.08
CA ASN A 94 0.41 2.32 1.16
C ASN A 94 0.27 3.26 2.37
N THR A 95 1.35 3.95 2.71
CA THR A 95 1.42 4.80 3.92
C THR A 95 0.41 5.96 3.98
N PRO A 96 -0.05 6.57 2.87
CA PRO A 96 -1.11 7.59 2.93
C PRO A 96 -2.44 7.12 3.54
N LEU A 97 -2.66 5.81 3.70
CA LEU A 97 -3.85 5.30 4.41
C LEU A 97 -3.97 5.86 5.84
N LEU A 98 -2.85 6.23 6.48
CA LEU A 98 -2.84 6.86 7.82
C LEU A 98 -3.54 8.23 7.84
N LEU A 99 -3.72 8.83 6.68
CA LEU A 99 -4.39 10.13 6.50
C LEU A 99 -5.76 9.98 5.80
N GLY A 100 -6.26 8.75 5.63
CA GLY A 100 -7.49 8.49 4.87
C GLY A 100 -7.34 8.61 3.35
N GLU A 101 -6.11 8.70 2.85
CA GLU A 101 -5.76 8.85 1.41
C GLU A 101 -5.00 7.60 0.90
N GLY A 102 -5.33 6.44 1.45
CA GLY A 102 -4.71 5.18 1.05
C GLY A 102 -5.09 4.77 -0.36
N ALA A 103 -4.14 4.14 -1.07
CA ALA A 103 -4.41 3.39 -2.29
C ALA A 103 -4.07 1.93 -2.01
N THR A 104 -5.08 1.06 -2.02
CA THR A 104 -4.93 -0.34 -1.61
C THR A 104 -5.32 -1.29 -2.74
N ALA A 105 -4.42 -2.16 -3.14
CA ALA A 105 -4.75 -3.27 -4.03
C ALA A 105 -5.08 -4.52 -3.21
N LEU A 106 -6.16 -5.24 -3.60
CA LEU A 106 -6.60 -6.45 -2.93
C LEU A 106 -6.77 -7.60 -3.93
N SER A 107 -6.49 -8.80 -3.42
CA SER A 107 -6.80 -10.05 -4.09
C SER A 107 -7.15 -11.11 -3.06
N ARG A 108 -7.83 -12.18 -3.47
CA ARG A 108 -8.21 -13.27 -2.56
C ARG A 108 -7.91 -14.64 -3.14
N SER A 109 -7.77 -15.64 -2.27
CA SER A 109 -7.81 -17.05 -2.65
C SER A 109 -9.25 -17.48 -2.96
N ASP A 110 -9.41 -18.57 -3.71
CA ASP A 110 -10.72 -19.08 -4.15
C ASP A 110 -11.60 -19.56 -2.96
N SER A 111 -10.99 -19.78 -1.80
CA SER A 111 -11.69 -20.23 -0.57
C SER A 111 -12.40 -19.10 0.17
N VAL A 112 -12.09 -17.83 -0.13
CA VAL A 112 -12.70 -16.65 0.51
C VAL A 112 -14.03 -16.35 -0.15
N THR A 113 -15.11 -16.27 0.63
CA THR A 113 -16.45 -15.92 0.10
C THR A 113 -16.52 -14.44 -0.30
N ASP A 114 -17.58 -14.09 -1.05
CA ASP A 114 -17.79 -12.69 -1.46
C ASP A 114 -18.01 -11.78 -0.24
N GLU A 115 -18.78 -12.23 0.74
CA GLU A 115 -19.10 -11.49 1.96
C GLU A 115 -17.84 -11.24 2.82
N GLU A 116 -17.00 -12.28 2.95
CA GLU A 116 -15.73 -12.17 3.69
C GLU A 116 -14.78 -11.18 3.01
N PHE A 117 -14.70 -11.24 1.68
CA PHE A 117 -13.85 -10.35 0.91
C PHE A 117 -14.36 -8.91 0.94
N GLU A 118 -15.67 -8.70 0.81
CA GLU A 118 -16.29 -7.38 0.88
C GLU A 118 -16.02 -6.68 2.22
N LEU A 119 -16.06 -7.43 3.33
CA LEU A 119 -15.71 -6.87 4.64
C LEU A 119 -14.28 -6.32 4.65
N VAL A 120 -13.30 -7.08 4.13
CA VAL A 120 -11.91 -6.62 4.05
C VAL A 120 -11.77 -5.42 3.12
N CYS A 121 -12.44 -5.45 1.95
CA CYS A 121 -12.46 -4.31 1.02
C CYS A 121 -13.01 -3.04 1.69
N ASN A 122 -14.08 -3.16 2.46
CA ASN A 122 -14.69 -2.03 3.17
C ASN A 122 -13.79 -1.47 4.27
N ILE A 123 -13.03 -2.32 4.98
CA ILE A 123 -12.03 -1.87 5.96
C ILE A 123 -11.00 -0.96 5.29
N PHE A 124 -10.38 -1.40 4.19
CA PHE A 124 -9.38 -0.59 3.48
C PHE A 124 -10.00 0.60 2.73
N GLY A 125 -11.24 0.44 2.22
CA GLY A 125 -12.02 1.52 1.62
C GLY A 125 -12.34 2.67 2.57
N SER A 126 -12.42 2.40 3.87
CA SER A 126 -12.61 3.45 4.89
C SER A 126 -11.36 4.33 5.11
N CYS A 127 -10.20 3.86 4.64
CA CYS A 127 -8.92 4.56 4.76
C CYS A 127 -8.41 5.13 3.42
N GLY A 128 -9.27 5.21 2.41
CA GLY A 128 -8.93 5.71 1.08
C GLY A 128 -9.67 4.97 -0.02
N MET A 129 -9.01 4.73 -1.16
CA MET A 129 -9.55 3.90 -2.24
C MET A 129 -8.98 2.49 -2.21
N TYR A 130 -9.75 1.54 -2.73
CA TYR A 130 -9.23 0.21 -3.03
C TYR A 130 -9.53 -0.22 -4.48
N ALA A 131 -8.71 -1.15 -4.98
CA ALA A 131 -8.93 -1.81 -6.25
C ALA A 131 -8.71 -3.32 -6.10
N VAL A 132 -9.63 -4.11 -6.65
CA VAL A 132 -9.46 -5.56 -6.73
C VAL A 132 -8.70 -5.89 -7.99
N ILE A 133 -7.61 -6.65 -7.86
CA ILE A 133 -6.78 -7.09 -8.97
C ILE A 133 -6.57 -8.61 -8.92
N SER A 134 -6.12 -9.19 -10.01
CA SER A 134 -5.78 -10.60 -10.03
C SER A 134 -4.54 -10.88 -9.17
N LYS A 135 -4.51 -12.03 -8.50
CA LYS A 135 -3.45 -12.39 -7.54
C LYS A 135 -2.06 -12.48 -8.17
N ASP A 136 -1.97 -12.82 -9.46
CA ASP A 136 -0.73 -12.83 -10.21
C ASP A 136 -0.13 -11.42 -10.43
N LYS A 137 -0.90 -10.34 -10.20
CA LYS A 137 -0.46 -8.95 -10.32
C LYS A 137 -0.13 -8.28 -8.98
N MET A 138 -0.25 -9.01 -7.88
CA MET A 138 0.05 -8.45 -6.55
C MET A 138 1.52 -8.05 -6.34
N LYS A 139 2.44 -8.57 -7.15
CA LYS A 139 3.87 -8.20 -7.10
C LYS A 139 4.16 -6.98 -7.97
N GLU A 140 3.53 -6.89 -9.14
CA GLU A 140 3.68 -5.76 -10.06
C GLU A 140 3.08 -4.48 -9.48
N ILE A 141 1.94 -4.60 -8.79
CA ILE A 141 1.25 -3.42 -8.23
C ILE A 141 2.09 -2.73 -7.14
N ILE A 142 3.03 -3.42 -6.49
CA ILE A 142 3.90 -2.86 -5.45
C ILE A 142 4.61 -1.59 -5.95
N ALA A 143 5.09 -1.60 -7.19
CA ALA A 143 5.76 -0.44 -7.77
C ALA A 143 4.82 0.76 -7.96
N ILE A 144 3.53 0.49 -8.24
CA ILE A 144 2.54 1.51 -8.59
C ILE A 144 1.93 2.17 -7.36
N ASN A 145 1.58 1.40 -6.32
CA ASN A 145 0.93 1.93 -5.13
C ASN A 145 1.75 1.79 -3.85
N GLY A 146 2.36 0.61 -3.60
CA GLY A 146 3.07 0.35 -2.35
C GLY A 146 4.34 1.17 -2.19
N SER A 147 5.16 1.28 -3.24
CA SER A 147 6.45 1.97 -3.23
C SER A 147 6.39 3.41 -3.77
N SER A 148 5.40 3.74 -4.58
CA SER A 148 5.29 5.04 -5.25
C SER A 148 5.30 6.27 -4.32
N PRO A 149 4.80 6.22 -3.06
CA PRO A 149 4.96 7.36 -2.16
C PRO A 149 6.42 7.79 -2.00
N ALA A 150 7.36 6.85 -1.88
CA ALA A 150 8.79 7.17 -1.78
C ALA A 150 9.33 7.82 -3.06
N PHE A 151 8.85 7.38 -4.23
CA PHE A 151 9.25 7.97 -5.52
C PHE A 151 8.72 9.40 -5.67
N ILE A 152 7.49 9.65 -5.21
CA ILE A 152 6.87 10.98 -5.16
C ILE A 152 7.66 11.90 -4.21
N TYR A 153 8.10 11.39 -3.06
CA TYR A 153 8.91 12.19 -2.11
C TYR A 153 10.26 12.55 -2.71
N LEU A 154 10.94 11.62 -3.40
CA LEU A 154 12.18 11.90 -4.10
C LEU A 154 11.99 12.95 -5.21
N TYR A 155 10.89 12.86 -5.96
CA TYR A 155 10.54 13.85 -6.97
C TYR A 155 10.30 15.24 -6.34
N ALA A 156 9.54 15.30 -5.26
CA ALA A 156 9.29 16.54 -4.52
C ALA A 156 10.59 17.15 -3.98
N GLN A 157 11.50 16.32 -3.48
CA GLN A 157 12.82 16.76 -2.98
C GLN A 157 13.60 17.52 -4.06
N ALA A 158 13.58 17.04 -5.31
CA ALA A 158 14.28 17.71 -6.41
C ALA A 158 13.75 19.13 -6.67
N PHE A 159 12.43 19.36 -6.55
CA PHE A 159 11.84 20.70 -6.67
C PHE A 159 12.26 21.62 -5.51
N VAL A 160 12.30 21.08 -4.29
CA VAL A 160 12.74 21.85 -3.12
C VAL A 160 14.21 22.24 -3.22
N GLU A 161 15.08 21.32 -3.67
CA GLU A 161 16.51 21.62 -3.89
C GLU A 161 16.71 22.69 -4.98
N TYR A 162 15.93 22.65 -6.07
CA TYR A 162 15.95 23.72 -7.05
C TYR A 162 15.53 25.06 -6.44
N ALA A 163 14.45 25.09 -5.64
CA ALA A 163 13.97 26.31 -4.99
C ALA A 163 15.06 26.95 -4.11
N LYS A 164 15.81 26.16 -3.35
CA LYS A 164 16.96 26.61 -2.58
C LYS A 164 18.03 27.27 -3.46
N SER A 165 18.29 26.71 -4.64
CA SER A 165 19.33 27.22 -5.56
C SER A 165 18.99 28.59 -6.17
N VAL A 166 17.74 29.04 -6.04
CA VAL A 166 17.23 30.33 -6.52
C VAL A 166 16.65 31.19 -5.39
N ASP A 167 17.08 30.94 -4.16
CA ASP A 167 16.73 31.71 -2.94
C ASP A 167 15.23 31.74 -2.61
N ILE A 168 14.49 30.68 -2.97
CA ILE A 168 13.12 30.46 -2.51
C ILE A 168 13.16 29.65 -1.21
N ASP A 169 12.40 30.12 -0.20
CA ASP A 169 12.29 29.42 1.09
C ASP A 169 11.83 27.96 0.91
N GLU A 170 12.53 27.06 1.58
CA GLU A 170 12.30 25.59 1.49
C GLU A 170 10.88 25.21 1.90
N THR A 171 10.34 25.82 2.96
CA THR A 171 8.99 25.52 3.46
C THR A 171 7.93 25.98 2.47
N VAL A 172 8.10 27.19 1.93
CA VAL A 172 7.20 27.74 0.91
C VAL A 172 7.22 26.87 -0.34
N ALA A 173 8.39 26.48 -0.83
CA ALA A 173 8.52 25.63 -2.01
C ALA A 173 7.86 24.26 -1.81
N ARG A 174 8.12 23.63 -0.67
CA ARG A 174 7.54 22.33 -0.30
C ARG A 174 6.01 22.41 -0.26
N ASP A 175 5.45 23.41 0.43
CA ASP A 175 4.02 23.50 0.65
C ASP A 175 3.28 23.82 -0.65
N LEU A 176 3.81 24.70 -1.50
CA LEU A 176 3.26 24.98 -2.82
C LEU A 176 3.32 23.77 -3.74
N PHE A 177 4.45 23.06 -3.75
CA PHE A 177 4.60 21.86 -4.58
C PHE A 177 3.69 20.73 -4.10
N ALA A 178 3.61 20.49 -2.79
CA ALA A 178 2.69 19.51 -2.21
C ALA A 178 1.22 19.81 -2.58
N LYS A 179 0.82 21.09 -2.54
CA LYS A 179 -0.52 21.50 -2.97
C LYS A 179 -0.75 21.28 -4.46
N SER A 180 0.27 21.49 -5.29
CA SER A 180 0.23 21.21 -6.72
C SER A 180 0.08 19.71 -7.00
N LEU A 181 0.79 18.84 -6.26
CA LEU A 181 0.63 17.38 -6.35
C LEU A 181 -0.80 16.94 -6.03
N ILE A 182 -1.37 17.45 -4.93
CA ILE A 182 -2.76 17.14 -4.55
C ILE A 182 -3.74 17.60 -5.64
N GLY A 183 -3.57 18.81 -6.16
CA GLY A 183 -4.42 19.33 -7.23
C GLY A 183 -4.30 18.53 -8.52
N SER A 184 -3.08 18.17 -8.92
CA SER A 184 -2.83 17.37 -10.12
C SER A 184 -3.39 15.96 -9.99
N ALA A 185 -3.27 15.33 -8.81
CA ALA A 185 -3.88 14.03 -8.55
C ALA A 185 -5.40 14.07 -8.73
N LYS A 186 -6.08 15.11 -8.19
CA LYS A 186 -7.52 15.31 -8.39
C LYS A 186 -7.88 15.57 -9.86
N MET A 187 -7.04 16.28 -10.60
CA MET A 187 -7.27 16.44 -12.05
C MET A 187 -7.19 15.08 -12.78
N ILE A 188 -6.27 14.20 -12.39
CA ILE A 188 -6.15 12.86 -12.98
C ILE A 188 -7.42 12.04 -12.71
N THR A 189 -7.95 12.07 -11.50
CA THR A 189 -9.10 11.22 -11.09
C THR A 189 -10.45 11.79 -11.50
N ASP A 190 -10.64 13.11 -11.43
CA ASP A 190 -11.97 13.72 -11.41
C ASP A 190 -12.31 14.45 -12.72
N SER A 191 -11.32 14.81 -13.55
CA SER A 191 -11.57 15.63 -14.75
C SER A 191 -12.13 14.85 -15.94
N GLY A 192 -12.01 13.52 -15.95
CA GLY A 192 -12.36 12.67 -17.10
C GLY A 192 -11.43 12.82 -18.30
N LYS A 193 -10.30 13.54 -18.16
CA LYS A 193 -9.33 13.79 -19.24
C LYS A 193 -8.21 12.76 -19.22
N SER A 194 -7.64 12.47 -20.38
CA SER A 194 -6.40 11.71 -20.49
C SER A 194 -5.20 12.49 -19.95
N LEU A 195 -4.12 11.78 -19.59
CA LEU A 195 -2.89 12.43 -19.13
C LEU A 195 -2.29 13.36 -20.18
N ASP A 196 -2.40 13.03 -21.47
CA ASP A 196 -1.92 13.88 -22.57
C ASP A 196 -2.73 15.19 -22.64
N GLU A 197 -4.07 15.14 -22.53
CA GLU A 197 -4.91 16.34 -22.49
C GLU A 197 -4.59 17.22 -21.27
N LEU A 198 -4.33 16.61 -20.10
CA LEU A 198 -3.95 17.37 -18.91
C LEU A 198 -2.60 18.07 -19.06
N ILE A 199 -1.63 17.41 -19.71
CA ILE A 199 -0.33 18.01 -20.04
C ILE A 199 -0.51 19.17 -21.03
N GLU A 200 -1.31 18.98 -22.08
CA GLU A 200 -1.58 20.00 -23.08
C GLU A 200 -2.23 21.25 -22.49
N MET A 201 -3.21 21.08 -21.59
CA MET A 201 -3.91 22.17 -20.90
C MET A 201 -2.98 23.18 -20.21
N VAL A 202 -1.84 22.73 -19.72
CA VAL A 202 -0.85 23.57 -19.02
C VAL A 202 0.37 23.90 -19.85
N SER A 203 0.37 23.53 -21.16
CA SER A 203 1.50 23.60 -22.07
C SER A 203 1.22 24.57 -23.23
N SER A 204 1.34 25.87 -23.00
CA SER A 204 1.22 26.87 -24.06
C SER A 204 2.44 26.85 -24.99
N LYS A 205 2.23 27.09 -26.30
CA LYS A 205 3.31 27.15 -27.32
C LYS A 205 4.37 28.18 -26.93
N GLY A 206 5.63 27.75 -26.83
CA GLY A 206 6.76 28.58 -26.44
C GLY A 206 6.79 28.91 -24.93
N GLY A 207 5.93 28.28 -24.11
CA GLY A 207 5.85 28.50 -22.68
C GLY A 207 6.90 27.75 -21.86
N THR A 208 7.03 28.17 -20.60
CA THR A 208 7.99 27.59 -19.64
C THR A 208 7.74 26.11 -19.38
N THR A 209 6.48 25.67 -19.38
CA THR A 209 6.08 24.27 -19.17
C THR A 209 6.65 23.36 -20.26
N ILE A 210 6.53 23.77 -21.55
CA ILE A 210 7.08 22.97 -22.67
C ILE A 210 8.58 22.82 -22.51
N ALA A 211 9.31 23.92 -22.28
CA ALA A 211 10.75 23.88 -22.09
C ALA A 211 11.17 22.96 -20.92
N GLY A 212 10.41 22.97 -19.82
CA GLY A 212 10.63 22.06 -18.69
C GLY A 212 10.39 20.59 -19.05
N LEU A 213 9.26 20.29 -19.72
CA LEU A 213 8.90 18.94 -20.17
C LEU A 213 9.94 18.36 -21.15
N GLU A 214 10.47 19.18 -22.07
CA GLU A 214 11.55 18.77 -22.98
C GLU A 214 12.78 18.33 -22.18
N LYS A 215 13.20 19.09 -21.17
CA LYS A 215 14.34 18.71 -20.32
C LYS A 215 14.11 17.46 -19.51
N LEU A 216 12.90 17.24 -18.99
CA LEU A 216 12.55 16.00 -18.28
C LEU A 216 12.59 14.78 -19.23
N ARG A 217 12.13 14.94 -20.47
CA ARG A 217 12.20 13.87 -21.49
C ARG A 217 13.62 13.61 -21.94
N GLU A 218 14.42 14.65 -22.26
CA GLU A 218 15.83 14.54 -22.59
C GLU A 218 16.65 13.92 -21.44
N GLY A 219 16.33 14.26 -20.20
CA GLY A 219 16.89 13.65 -18.98
C GLY A 219 16.45 12.21 -18.72
N GLY A 220 15.56 11.66 -19.57
CA GLY A 220 15.15 10.26 -19.53
C GLY A 220 14.15 9.92 -18.43
N LEU A 221 13.37 10.88 -17.92
CA LEU A 221 12.39 10.61 -16.85
C LEU A 221 11.47 9.41 -17.14
N PRO A 222 10.87 9.24 -18.34
CA PRO A 222 10.01 8.08 -18.60
C PRO A 222 10.75 6.75 -18.48
N LYS A 223 12.00 6.71 -18.96
CA LYS A 223 12.85 5.52 -18.85
C LYS A 223 13.27 5.23 -17.43
N ALA A 224 13.60 6.26 -16.67
CA ALA A 224 13.96 6.13 -15.24
C ALA A 224 12.78 5.57 -14.42
N VAL A 225 11.56 6.03 -14.69
CA VAL A 225 10.35 5.50 -14.02
C VAL A 225 10.11 4.04 -14.42
N GLU A 226 10.23 3.69 -15.68
CA GLU A 226 10.10 2.30 -16.14
C GLU A 226 11.13 1.38 -15.46
N ASP A 227 12.39 1.79 -15.40
CA ASP A 227 13.47 1.02 -14.77
C ASP A 227 13.28 0.90 -13.26
N CYS A 228 12.82 1.97 -12.60
CA CYS A 228 12.43 1.96 -11.20
C CYS A 228 11.33 0.92 -10.92
N CYS A 229 10.26 0.92 -11.70
CA CYS A 229 9.17 -0.04 -11.56
C CYS A 229 9.66 -1.48 -11.78
N LYS A 230 10.48 -1.72 -12.82
CA LYS A 230 11.06 -3.03 -13.10
C LYS A 230 11.96 -3.53 -11.96
N ALA A 231 12.80 -2.65 -11.41
CA ALA A 231 13.66 -2.98 -10.28
C ALA A 231 12.85 -3.32 -9.03
N CYS A 232 11.80 -2.54 -8.74
CA CYS A 232 10.88 -2.79 -7.63
C CYS A 232 10.18 -4.15 -7.78
N THR A 233 9.60 -4.42 -8.94
CA THR A 233 8.93 -5.70 -9.26
C THR A 233 9.91 -6.87 -9.17
N LYS A 234 11.10 -6.75 -9.76
CA LYS A 234 12.14 -7.78 -9.66
C LYS A 234 12.45 -8.10 -8.19
N ARG A 235 12.63 -7.05 -7.36
CA ARG A 235 12.91 -7.25 -5.94
C ARG A 235 11.75 -7.91 -5.20
N ALA A 236 10.51 -7.59 -5.56
CA ALA A 236 9.33 -8.26 -5.00
C ALA A 236 9.33 -9.76 -5.30
N TYR A 237 9.71 -10.16 -6.53
CA TYR A 237 9.86 -11.58 -6.88
C TYR A 237 11.02 -12.26 -6.14
N GLU A 238 12.16 -11.59 -5.94
CA GLU A 238 13.29 -12.12 -5.17
C GLU A 238 12.97 -12.35 -3.69
N LEU A 239 12.10 -11.50 -3.13
CA LEU A 239 11.62 -11.60 -1.73
C LEU A 239 10.42 -12.54 -1.58
N SER A 240 9.84 -12.98 -2.70
CA SER A 240 8.64 -13.81 -2.73
C SER A 240 8.90 -15.20 -2.17
N LYS A 241 7.95 -15.67 -1.40
CA LYS A 241 7.83 -17.05 -0.91
C LYS A 241 6.54 -17.68 -1.39
#